data_7ee541bb8a4a9c8cb53f270bc8b3dce5
#
_entry.id   7ee541bb8a4a9c8cb53f270bc8b3dce5
#
_cell.length_a   1.000
_cell.length_b   1.000
_cell.length_c   1.000
_cell.angle_alpha   90.00
_cell.angle_beta   90.00
_cell.angle_gamma   90.00
#
_symmetry.space_group_name_H-M   'P 1'
#
loop_
_entity.id
_entity.type
_entity.pdbx_description
1 polymer ?
#
loop_
_entity_poly.entity_id
_entity_poly.type
_entity_poly.pdbx_seq_one_letter_code
_entity_poly.pdbx_strand_id
1 'polypeptide(L)'
;MACSDIPFEYYISEVRVARINGEYVVNPTFHQMEEADMDIMVGATKDNIMMVEGEMKEVSEQDLIGALKVAAEAIKPMCELQYELAKEKGTDVKREYDHEINDEELREQIKSELYKPAYDINHQALEKHARQDAFDKVLADFLEKYDAAHTDLSEEDLEEKHAEATRYYDDVMRDAMRRCILDEGLRLDGRATTEI
;
A
#
# COMPACT_ATOMS: atom_id res chain seq x y z
N MET A 1 -9.10 -16.83 6.22
CA MET A 1 -9.51 -16.42 4.86
C MET A 1 -10.00 -17.61 4.05
N ALA A 2 -9.19 -18.67 3.84
CA ALA A 2 -9.58 -19.84 3.03
C ALA A 2 -10.91 -20.49 3.49
N CYS A 3 -11.12 -20.63 4.79
CA CYS A 3 -12.32 -21.27 5.37
C CYS A 3 -13.53 -20.33 5.59
N SER A 4 -13.57 -19.18 4.94
CA SER A 4 -14.68 -18.23 5.03
C SER A 4 -15.09 -17.73 3.65
N ASP A 5 -16.29 -17.19 3.54
CA ASP A 5 -16.85 -16.58 2.36
C ASP A 5 -16.45 -15.10 2.18
N ILE A 6 -15.59 -14.58 3.06
CA ILE A 6 -15.10 -13.19 2.98
C ILE A 6 -14.44 -12.96 1.63
N PRO A 7 -14.77 -11.87 0.91
CA PRO A 7 -14.16 -11.52 -0.35
C PRO A 7 -12.64 -11.42 -0.23
N PHE A 8 -11.94 -12.24 -1.02
CA PHE A 8 -10.49 -12.31 -1.01
C PHE A 8 -10.02 -12.90 -2.33
N GLU A 9 -9.26 -12.14 -3.08
CA GLU A 9 -8.94 -12.50 -4.47
C GLU A 9 -7.80 -13.53 -4.54
N TYR A 10 -6.74 -13.33 -3.75
CA TYR A 10 -5.55 -14.17 -3.81
C TYR A 10 -5.09 -14.62 -2.42
N TYR A 11 -4.80 -15.90 -2.27
CA TYR A 11 -4.17 -16.39 -1.04
C TYR A 11 -2.69 -16.07 -1.03
N ILE A 12 -2.24 -15.64 0.14
CA ILE A 12 -0.86 -15.23 0.41
C ILE A 12 -0.27 -16.20 1.44
N SER A 13 0.99 -16.48 1.31
CA SER A 13 1.78 -17.14 2.35
C SER A 13 3.13 -16.47 2.51
N GLU A 14 3.78 -16.74 3.61
CA GLU A 14 5.07 -16.17 3.97
C GLU A 14 6.05 -17.24 4.36
N VAL A 15 7.33 -17.03 4.02
CA VAL A 15 8.44 -17.82 4.52
C VAL A 15 9.58 -16.90 4.93
N ARG A 16 10.33 -17.33 5.93
CA ARG A 16 11.64 -16.76 6.25
C ARG A 16 12.70 -17.51 5.43
N VAL A 17 13.63 -16.77 4.85
CA VAL A 17 14.80 -17.35 4.17
C VAL A 17 16.06 -16.76 4.79
N ALA A 18 16.92 -17.62 5.32
CA ALA A 18 18.26 -17.25 5.76
C ALA A 18 19.30 -17.74 4.75
N ARG A 19 20.42 -17.02 4.64
CA ARG A 19 21.62 -17.54 3.98
C ARG A 19 22.68 -17.88 5.03
N ILE A 20 23.11 -19.13 5.02
CA ILE A 20 24.04 -19.70 5.99
C ILE A 20 25.14 -20.40 5.23
N ASN A 21 26.38 -19.96 5.38
CA ASN A 21 27.55 -20.53 4.66
C ASN A 21 27.34 -20.56 3.13
N GLY A 22 26.59 -19.58 2.57
CA GLY A 22 26.29 -19.48 1.14
C GLY A 22 25.09 -20.31 0.66
N GLU A 23 24.43 -21.06 1.55
CA GLU A 23 23.25 -21.86 1.22
C GLU A 23 21.97 -21.19 1.73
N TYR A 24 20.86 -21.32 0.98
CA TYR A 24 19.55 -20.78 1.38
C TYR A 24 18.77 -21.81 2.20
N VAL A 25 18.33 -21.41 3.38
CA VAL A 25 17.54 -22.21 4.30
C VAL A 25 16.17 -21.57 4.49
N VAL A 26 15.12 -22.31 4.10
CA VAL A 26 13.73 -21.86 4.29
C VAL A 26 13.29 -22.22 5.70
N ASN A 27 12.68 -21.25 6.38
CA ASN A 27 12.20 -21.36 7.76
C ASN A 27 13.28 -21.89 8.72
N PRO A 28 14.43 -21.22 8.82
CA PRO A 28 15.54 -21.65 9.68
C PRO A 28 15.10 -21.65 11.16
N THR A 29 15.75 -22.53 11.94
CA THR A 29 15.64 -22.51 13.40
C THR A 29 16.37 -21.29 13.98
N PHE A 30 16.06 -20.88 15.20
CA PHE A 30 16.75 -19.78 15.88
C PHE A 30 18.26 -20.02 15.96
N HIS A 31 18.69 -21.25 16.22
CA HIS A 31 20.11 -21.57 16.25
C HIS A 31 20.81 -21.41 14.89
N GLN A 32 20.16 -21.79 13.81
CA GLN A 32 20.68 -21.59 12.46
C GLN A 32 20.80 -20.11 12.10
N MET A 33 19.90 -19.28 12.58
CA MET A 33 19.92 -17.85 12.32
C MET A 33 21.11 -17.10 12.95
N GLU A 34 21.71 -17.64 14.02
CA GLU A 34 22.91 -17.06 14.64
C GLU A 34 24.09 -16.99 13.66
N GLU A 35 24.15 -17.91 12.70
CA GLU A 35 25.21 -18.01 11.68
C GLU A 35 24.85 -17.32 10.35
N ALA A 36 23.63 -16.76 10.24
CA ALA A 36 23.14 -16.19 8.99
C ALA A 36 23.83 -14.85 8.66
N ASP A 37 24.12 -14.66 7.39
CA ASP A 37 24.54 -13.37 6.82
C ASP A 37 23.42 -12.66 6.05
N MET A 38 22.28 -13.32 5.83
CA MET A 38 21.04 -12.79 5.33
C MET A 38 19.88 -13.43 6.06
N ASP A 39 18.90 -12.61 6.48
CA ASP A 39 17.63 -13.01 7.07
C ASP A 39 16.53 -12.15 6.45
N ILE A 40 15.69 -12.77 5.63
CA ILE A 40 14.58 -12.08 4.95
C ILE A 40 13.26 -12.81 5.16
N MET A 41 12.19 -12.02 5.36
CA MET A 41 10.80 -12.46 5.27
C MET A 41 10.27 -12.15 3.88
N VAL A 42 9.63 -13.11 3.25
CA VAL A 42 9.04 -12.95 1.92
C VAL A 42 7.58 -13.38 1.97
N GLY A 43 6.68 -12.44 1.67
CA GLY A 43 5.26 -12.69 1.48
C GLY A 43 4.94 -12.70 -0.02
N ALA A 44 4.23 -13.73 -0.49
CA ALA A 44 3.88 -13.87 -1.89
C ALA A 44 2.53 -14.55 -2.09
N THR A 45 1.90 -14.27 -3.22
CA THR A 45 0.87 -15.12 -3.80
C THR A 45 1.54 -16.27 -4.56
N LYS A 46 0.76 -17.11 -5.20
CA LYS A 46 1.28 -18.16 -6.08
C LYS A 46 2.18 -17.60 -7.20
N ASP A 47 1.90 -16.42 -7.71
CA ASP A 47 2.52 -15.87 -8.91
C ASP A 47 3.33 -14.59 -8.68
N ASN A 48 3.12 -13.88 -7.57
CA ASN A 48 3.70 -12.56 -7.35
C ASN A 48 4.25 -12.40 -5.93
N ILE A 49 5.45 -11.85 -5.81
CA ILE A 49 6.01 -11.40 -4.54
C ILE A 49 5.31 -10.10 -4.14
N MET A 50 4.78 -10.05 -2.92
CA MET A 50 4.01 -8.94 -2.38
C MET A 50 4.78 -8.15 -1.31
N MET A 51 5.64 -8.83 -0.55
CA MET A 51 6.40 -8.25 0.55
C MET A 51 7.79 -8.86 0.61
N VAL A 52 8.77 -8.01 0.87
CA VAL A 52 10.13 -8.41 1.22
C VAL A 52 10.60 -7.48 2.32
N GLU A 53 11.01 -8.03 3.44
CA GLU A 53 11.68 -7.29 4.50
C GLU A 53 12.80 -8.13 5.12
N GLY A 54 13.76 -7.51 5.77
CA GLY A 54 14.83 -8.23 6.46
C GLY A 54 16.12 -7.45 6.58
N GLU A 55 17.14 -8.14 7.01
CA GLU A 55 18.48 -7.58 7.20
C GLU A 55 19.55 -8.48 6.59
N MET A 56 20.67 -7.90 6.21
CA MET A 56 21.76 -8.64 5.62
C MET A 56 23.13 -7.97 5.85
N LYS A 57 24.18 -8.76 5.86
CA LYS A 57 25.57 -8.33 6.06
C LYS A 57 26.26 -8.16 4.72
N GLU A 58 25.92 -7.10 3.97
CA GLU A 58 26.55 -6.73 2.69
C GLU A 58 26.59 -7.87 1.66
N VAL A 59 25.52 -8.64 1.55
CA VAL A 59 25.39 -9.68 0.53
C VAL A 59 25.14 -9.07 -0.86
N SER A 60 25.46 -9.82 -1.93
CA SER A 60 25.24 -9.33 -3.29
C SER A 60 23.76 -9.32 -3.67
N GLU A 61 23.40 -8.45 -4.64
CA GLU A 61 22.06 -8.44 -5.23
C GLU A 61 21.69 -9.80 -5.86
N GLN A 62 22.67 -10.51 -6.38
CA GLN A 62 22.46 -11.84 -6.96
C GLN A 62 22.06 -12.87 -5.90
N ASP A 63 22.67 -12.81 -4.72
CA ASP A 63 22.29 -13.63 -3.58
C ASP A 63 20.89 -13.31 -3.08
N LEU A 64 20.53 -12.00 -3.00
CA LEU A 64 19.17 -11.60 -2.65
C LEU A 64 18.15 -12.12 -3.66
N ILE A 65 18.41 -11.99 -4.96
CA ILE A 65 17.53 -12.54 -6.02
C ILE A 65 17.43 -14.06 -5.89
N GLY A 66 18.52 -14.75 -5.55
CA GLY A 66 18.52 -16.18 -5.28
C GLY A 66 17.60 -16.56 -4.14
N ALA A 67 17.69 -15.86 -3.01
CA ALA A 67 16.84 -16.07 -1.85
C ALA A 67 15.35 -15.81 -2.16
N LEU A 68 15.03 -14.77 -2.91
CA LEU A 68 13.66 -14.45 -3.35
C LEU A 68 13.05 -15.55 -4.22
N LYS A 69 13.84 -16.14 -5.13
CA LYS A 69 13.39 -17.29 -5.94
C LYS A 69 13.10 -18.52 -5.09
N VAL A 70 13.98 -18.82 -4.14
CA VAL A 70 13.78 -19.94 -3.20
C VAL A 70 12.53 -19.72 -2.35
N ALA A 71 12.32 -18.51 -1.84
CA ALA A 71 11.11 -18.15 -1.10
C ALA A 71 9.84 -18.34 -1.94
N ALA A 72 9.81 -17.79 -3.16
CA ALA A 72 8.67 -17.89 -4.06
C ALA A 72 8.30 -19.36 -4.37
N GLU A 73 9.29 -20.21 -4.66
CA GLU A 73 9.05 -21.65 -4.88
C GLU A 73 8.52 -22.36 -3.63
N ALA A 74 8.99 -22.00 -2.44
CA ALA A 74 8.51 -22.56 -1.18
C ALA A 74 7.07 -22.11 -0.84
N ILE A 75 6.66 -20.91 -1.24
CA ILE A 75 5.34 -20.34 -0.98
C ILE A 75 4.26 -20.95 -1.89
N LYS A 76 4.56 -21.26 -3.14
CA LYS A 76 3.58 -21.80 -4.11
C LYS A 76 2.73 -22.95 -3.57
N PRO A 77 3.30 -24.05 -3.05
CA PRO A 77 2.49 -25.14 -2.54
C PRO A 77 1.64 -24.76 -1.33
N MET A 78 2.08 -23.78 -0.53
CA MET A 78 1.32 -23.29 0.62
C MET A 78 0.08 -22.50 0.17
N CYS A 79 0.19 -21.70 -0.90
CA CYS A 79 -0.96 -21.03 -1.51
C CYS A 79 -1.91 -22.05 -2.17
N GLU A 80 -1.38 -23.05 -2.87
CA GLU A 80 -2.19 -24.11 -3.50
C GLU A 80 -2.99 -24.90 -2.45
N LEU A 81 -2.38 -25.24 -1.33
CA LEU A 81 -3.06 -25.91 -0.22
C LEU A 81 -4.24 -25.08 0.34
N GLN A 82 -4.09 -23.75 0.38
CA GLN A 82 -5.19 -22.86 0.81
C GLN A 82 -6.37 -22.89 -0.18
N TYR A 83 -6.09 -22.94 -1.50
CA TYR A 83 -7.15 -23.10 -2.51
C TYR A 83 -7.86 -24.47 -2.40
N GLU A 84 -7.11 -25.54 -2.16
CA GLU A 84 -7.66 -26.88 -1.96
C GLU A 84 -8.54 -26.93 -0.71
N LEU A 85 -8.08 -26.34 0.40
CA LEU A 85 -8.82 -26.23 1.64
C LEU A 85 -10.12 -25.44 1.47
N ALA A 86 -10.10 -24.34 0.71
CA ALA A 86 -11.30 -23.57 0.42
C ALA A 86 -12.34 -24.39 -0.33
N LYS A 87 -11.92 -25.16 -1.33
CA LYS A 87 -12.80 -26.06 -2.09
C LYS A 87 -13.37 -27.17 -1.21
N GLU A 88 -12.55 -27.79 -0.38
CA GLU A 88 -13.01 -28.85 0.54
C GLU A 88 -14.04 -28.33 1.53
N LYS A 89 -13.90 -27.08 1.96
CA LYS A 89 -14.85 -26.41 2.87
C LYS A 89 -16.07 -25.81 2.18
N GLY A 90 -16.08 -25.76 0.83
CA GLY A 90 -17.15 -25.10 0.06
C GLY A 90 -17.17 -23.57 0.25
N THR A 91 -16.00 -22.96 0.48
CA THR A 91 -15.82 -21.52 0.70
C THR A 91 -14.98 -20.87 -0.40
N ASP A 92 -14.76 -21.57 -1.50
CA ASP A 92 -14.08 -21.08 -2.70
C ASP A 92 -14.91 -20.04 -3.44
N VAL A 93 -16.25 -20.13 -3.36
CA VAL A 93 -17.14 -19.07 -3.81
C VAL A 93 -17.25 -18.03 -2.70
N LYS A 94 -16.74 -16.83 -2.97
CA LYS A 94 -16.81 -15.71 -2.03
C LYS A 94 -18.12 -14.96 -2.18
N ARG A 95 -18.63 -14.39 -1.08
CA ARG A 95 -19.81 -13.54 -1.13
C ARG A 95 -19.53 -12.28 -1.95
N GLU A 96 -20.55 -11.81 -2.63
CA GLU A 96 -20.54 -10.46 -3.19
C GLU A 96 -20.65 -9.45 -2.05
N TYR A 97 -20.07 -8.29 -2.21
CA TYR A 97 -20.18 -7.18 -1.29
C TYR A 97 -20.43 -5.89 -2.06
N ASP A 98 -21.08 -4.95 -1.41
CA ASP A 98 -21.29 -3.64 -1.99
C ASP A 98 -19.95 -2.93 -2.14
N HIS A 99 -19.72 -2.46 -3.36
CA HIS A 99 -18.62 -1.56 -3.63
C HIS A 99 -18.95 -0.19 -3.06
N GLU A 100 -17.91 0.59 -2.80
CA GLU A 100 -18.08 1.96 -2.36
C GLU A 100 -18.98 2.73 -3.32
N ILE A 101 -19.98 3.41 -2.77
CA ILE A 101 -20.75 4.38 -3.53
C ILE A 101 -19.82 5.55 -3.84
N ASN A 102 -19.81 5.97 -5.09
CA ASN A 102 -18.99 7.06 -5.55
C ASN A 102 -19.87 8.20 -6.03
N ASP A 103 -19.60 9.40 -5.56
CA ASP A 103 -20.14 10.64 -6.06
C ASP A 103 -19.14 11.26 -7.05
N GLU A 104 -19.37 11.00 -8.34
CA GLU A 104 -18.46 11.47 -9.39
C GLU A 104 -18.48 13.00 -9.54
N GLU A 105 -19.56 13.67 -9.19
CA GLU A 105 -19.65 15.12 -9.22
C GLU A 105 -18.76 15.74 -8.12
N LEU A 106 -18.88 15.24 -6.90
CA LEU A 106 -18.01 15.62 -5.78
C LEU A 106 -16.54 15.29 -6.06
N ARG A 107 -16.26 14.12 -6.67
CA ARG A 107 -14.90 13.72 -7.05
C ARG A 107 -14.26 14.70 -8.04
N GLU A 108 -14.97 15.08 -9.10
CA GLU A 108 -14.48 16.04 -10.10
C GLU A 108 -14.35 17.44 -9.49
N GLN A 109 -15.25 17.85 -8.61
CA GLN A 109 -15.14 19.11 -7.89
C GLN A 109 -13.86 19.15 -7.06
N ILE A 110 -13.61 18.15 -6.23
CA ILE A 110 -12.41 18.04 -5.39
C ILE A 110 -11.16 18.08 -6.25
N LYS A 111 -11.14 17.31 -7.33
CA LYS A 111 -10.00 17.29 -8.24
C LYS A 111 -9.75 18.67 -8.87
N SER A 112 -10.80 19.34 -9.33
CA SER A 112 -10.65 20.65 -9.98
C SER A 112 -10.22 21.75 -9.02
N GLU A 113 -10.71 21.73 -7.78
CA GLU A 113 -10.44 22.77 -6.79
C GLU A 113 -9.17 22.52 -5.98
N LEU A 114 -8.87 21.26 -5.63
CA LEU A 114 -7.82 20.92 -4.67
C LEU A 114 -6.53 20.39 -5.29
N TYR A 115 -6.53 20.02 -6.57
CA TYR A 115 -5.32 19.50 -7.23
C TYR A 115 -4.18 20.52 -7.20
N LYS A 116 -4.46 21.74 -7.63
CA LYS A 116 -3.43 22.79 -7.65
C LYS A 116 -2.89 23.14 -6.27
N PRO A 117 -3.72 23.38 -5.23
CA PRO A 117 -3.24 23.55 -3.87
C PRO A 117 -2.36 22.39 -3.37
N ALA A 118 -2.77 21.13 -3.61
CA ALA A 118 -1.99 19.96 -3.24
C ALA A 118 -0.65 19.90 -4.00
N TYR A 119 -0.65 20.23 -5.29
CA TYR A 119 0.57 20.29 -6.10
C TYR A 119 1.54 21.36 -5.59
N ASP A 120 1.03 22.56 -5.28
CA ASP A 120 1.84 23.69 -4.80
C ASP A 120 2.48 23.39 -3.41
N ILE A 121 1.82 22.61 -2.55
CA ILE A 121 2.39 22.17 -1.26
C ILE A 121 3.64 21.29 -1.48
N ASN A 122 3.64 20.42 -2.48
CA ASN A 122 4.77 19.54 -2.77
C ASN A 122 6.05 20.32 -3.16
N HIS A 123 5.93 21.56 -3.67
CA HIS A 123 7.07 22.41 -4.03
C HIS A 123 7.66 23.19 -2.85
N GLN A 124 7.04 23.15 -1.68
CA GLN A 124 7.49 23.94 -0.53
C GLN A 124 8.61 23.28 0.27
N ALA A 125 8.98 22.06 -0.07
CA ALA A 125 9.99 21.25 0.65
C ALA A 125 9.77 21.23 2.19
N LEU A 126 8.51 21.19 2.61
CA LEU A 126 8.13 21.22 4.02
C LEU A 126 8.58 19.94 4.73
N GLU A 127 8.89 20.08 6.01
CA GLU A 127 9.05 18.96 6.93
C GLU A 127 7.75 18.13 6.97
N LYS A 128 7.85 16.84 7.30
CA LYS A 128 6.74 15.88 7.18
C LYS A 128 5.45 16.32 7.87
N HIS A 129 5.54 16.80 9.12
CA HIS A 129 4.36 17.22 9.88
C HIS A 129 3.78 18.53 9.34
N ALA A 130 4.62 19.52 9.06
CA ALA A 130 4.18 20.77 8.47
C ALA A 130 3.52 20.59 7.10
N ARG A 131 3.99 19.63 6.31
CA ARG A 131 3.37 19.26 5.04
C ARG A 131 2.01 18.59 5.24
N GLN A 132 1.89 17.69 6.22
CA GLN A 132 0.62 17.08 6.56
C GLN A 132 -0.39 18.14 7.02
N ASP A 133 -0.01 19.03 7.92
CA ASP A 133 -0.86 20.12 8.40
C ASP A 133 -1.33 21.03 7.25
N ALA A 134 -0.47 21.27 6.25
CA ALA A 134 -0.83 22.04 5.07
C ALA A 134 -1.87 21.34 4.20
N PHE A 135 -1.76 20.02 4.01
CA PHE A 135 -2.76 19.23 3.30
C PHE A 135 -4.09 19.18 4.07
N ASP A 136 -4.04 18.92 5.37
CA ASP A 136 -5.24 18.86 6.23
C ASP A 136 -6.00 20.18 6.20
N LYS A 137 -5.27 21.29 6.18
CA LYS A 137 -5.87 22.62 6.06
C LYS A 137 -6.60 22.82 4.73
N VAL A 138 -6.04 22.37 3.62
CA VAL A 138 -6.69 22.47 2.30
C VAL A 138 -8.02 21.72 2.29
N LEU A 139 -8.05 20.51 2.84
CA LEU A 139 -9.28 19.73 2.96
C LEU A 139 -10.29 20.41 3.89
N ALA A 140 -9.85 20.87 5.06
CA ALA A 140 -10.72 21.54 6.03
C ALA A 140 -11.37 22.80 5.45
N ASP A 141 -10.58 23.64 4.74
CA ASP A 141 -11.08 24.85 4.07
C ASP A 141 -12.11 24.52 2.96
N PHE A 142 -11.98 23.36 2.31
CA PHE A 142 -12.96 22.87 1.34
C PHE A 142 -14.25 22.40 2.03
N LEU A 143 -14.14 21.57 3.06
CA LEU A 143 -15.30 21.02 3.77
C LEU A 143 -16.14 22.15 4.43
N GLU A 144 -15.51 23.16 5.00
CA GLU A 144 -16.21 24.33 5.53
C GLU A 144 -17.06 25.05 4.46
N LYS A 145 -16.53 25.20 3.26
CA LYS A 145 -17.25 25.80 2.13
C LYS A 145 -18.37 24.89 1.62
N TYR A 146 -18.10 23.57 1.59
CA TYR A 146 -19.06 22.58 1.17
C TYR A 146 -20.29 22.59 2.09
N ASP A 147 -20.08 22.57 3.41
CA ASP A 147 -21.13 22.61 4.41
C ASP A 147 -21.96 23.91 4.32
N ALA A 148 -21.29 25.03 4.12
CA ALA A 148 -21.97 26.32 3.96
C ALA A 148 -22.84 26.37 2.69
N ALA A 149 -22.51 25.61 1.66
CA ALA A 149 -23.27 25.53 0.42
C ALA A 149 -24.41 24.49 0.47
N HIS A 150 -24.34 23.49 1.37
CA HIS A 150 -25.27 22.36 1.46
C HIS A 150 -26.01 22.33 2.80
N THR A 151 -26.59 23.48 3.20
CA THR A 151 -27.31 23.62 4.47
C THR A 151 -28.63 22.84 4.53
N ASP A 152 -29.04 22.23 3.45
CA ASP A 152 -30.23 21.39 3.30
C ASP A 152 -29.97 19.91 3.59
N LEU A 153 -28.71 19.49 3.67
CA LEU A 153 -28.32 18.12 4.02
C LEU A 153 -28.46 17.89 5.53
N SER A 154 -28.75 16.64 5.89
CA SER A 154 -28.72 16.21 7.29
C SER A 154 -27.28 16.11 7.78
N GLU A 155 -27.09 16.08 9.11
CA GLU A 155 -25.79 15.89 9.73
C GLU A 155 -25.15 14.53 9.32
N GLU A 156 -25.97 13.48 9.22
CA GLU A 156 -25.53 12.14 8.78
C GLU A 156 -25.09 12.14 7.30
N ASP A 157 -25.85 12.80 6.41
CA ASP A 157 -25.48 12.93 5.00
C ASP A 157 -24.19 13.75 4.82
N LEU A 158 -23.98 14.80 5.62
CA LEU A 158 -22.74 15.60 5.60
C LEU A 158 -21.54 14.77 6.06
N GLU A 159 -21.67 13.96 7.12
CA GLU A 159 -20.59 13.07 7.56
C GLU A 159 -20.21 12.07 6.46
N GLU A 160 -21.19 11.51 5.74
CA GLU A 160 -20.94 10.63 4.60
C GLU A 160 -20.18 11.35 3.48
N LYS A 161 -20.62 12.58 3.12
CA LYS A 161 -19.94 13.39 2.11
C LYS A 161 -18.52 13.81 2.53
N HIS A 162 -18.27 14.07 3.80
CA HIS A 162 -16.92 14.34 4.32
C HIS A 162 -16.01 13.11 4.18
N ALA A 163 -16.53 11.91 4.46
CA ALA A 163 -15.78 10.67 4.27
C ALA A 163 -15.43 10.43 2.79
N GLU A 164 -16.40 10.65 1.88
CA GLU A 164 -16.17 10.58 0.44
C GLU A 164 -15.15 11.64 -0.02
N ALA A 165 -15.30 12.89 0.41
CA ALA A 165 -14.39 13.97 0.07
C ALA A 165 -12.96 13.69 0.54
N THR A 166 -12.78 13.18 1.74
CA THR A 166 -11.48 12.78 2.28
C THR A 166 -10.82 11.73 1.40
N ARG A 167 -11.56 10.71 1.01
CA ARG A 167 -11.06 9.64 0.12
C ARG A 167 -10.64 10.17 -1.25
N TYR A 168 -11.45 11.02 -1.87
CA TYR A 168 -11.13 11.61 -3.18
C TYR A 168 -9.94 12.57 -3.10
N TYR A 169 -9.82 13.30 -1.99
CA TYR A 169 -8.67 14.16 -1.77
C TYR A 169 -7.37 13.39 -1.56
N ASP A 170 -7.41 12.25 -0.90
CA ASP A 170 -6.26 11.35 -0.79
C ASP A 170 -5.73 10.91 -2.17
N ASP A 171 -6.62 10.61 -3.10
CA ASP A 171 -6.25 10.28 -4.48
C ASP A 171 -5.63 11.49 -5.19
N VAL A 172 -6.19 12.68 -5.00
CA VAL A 172 -5.64 13.93 -5.55
C VAL A 172 -4.24 14.22 -5.00
N MET A 173 -4.02 14.08 -3.69
CA MET A 173 -2.71 14.26 -3.06
C MET A 173 -1.67 13.30 -3.62
N ARG A 174 -2.03 12.01 -3.76
CA ARG A 174 -1.16 10.97 -4.33
C ARG A 174 -0.79 11.27 -5.78
N ASP A 175 -1.75 11.66 -6.60
CA ASP A 175 -1.49 12.01 -8.01
C ASP A 175 -0.62 13.27 -8.11
N ALA A 176 -0.94 14.32 -7.36
CA ALA A 176 -0.17 15.55 -7.34
C ALA A 176 1.30 15.32 -6.92
N MET A 177 1.53 14.53 -5.87
CA MET A 177 2.87 14.15 -5.43
C MET A 177 3.60 13.33 -6.51
N ARG A 178 2.93 12.35 -7.09
CA ARG A 178 3.50 11.47 -8.12
C ARG A 178 3.90 12.26 -9.36
N ARG A 179 3.06 13.20 -9.79
CA ARG A 179 3.35 14.06 -10.93
C ARG A 179 4.51 15.01 -10.68
N CYS A 180 4.58 15.63 -9.52
CA CYS A 180 5.72 16.44 -9.12
C CYS A 180 7.04 15.67 -9.27
N ILE A 181 7.10 14.43 -8.77
CA ILE A 181 8.30 13.59 -8.86
C ILE A 181 8.60 13.13 -10.29
N LEU A 182 7.58 12.65 -11.03
CA LEU A 182 7.79 12.05 -12.35
C LEU A 182 8.01 13.09 -13.45
N ASP A 183 7.29 14.20 -13.41
CA ASP A 183 7.29 15.19 -14.48
C ASP A 183 8.40 16.24 -14.28
N GLU A 184 8.76 16.56 -13.03
CA GLU A 184 9.75 17.58 -12.70
C GLU A 184 11.03 17.04 -12.06
N GLY A 185 11.04 15.77 -11.63
CA GLY A 185 12.19 15.19 -10.95
C GLY A 185 12.43 15.78 -9.56
N LEU A 186 11.41 16.42 -8.97
CA LEU A 186 11.48 17.07 -7.65
C LEU A 186 10.92 16.15 -6.56
N ARG A 187 11.72 15.84 -5.56
CA ARG A 187 11.30 15.09 -4.38
C ARG A 187 10.63 16.00 -3.36
N LEU A 188 9.81 15.43 -2.48
CA LEU A 188 9.05 16.18 -1.46
C LEU A 188 9.94 16.91 -0.45
N ASP A 189 11.20 16.51 -0.33
CA ASP A 189 12.22 17.17 0.50
C ASP A 189 13.01 18.25 -0.26
N GLY A 190 12.59 18.56 -1.49
CA GLY A 190 13.20 19.59 -2.33
C GLY A 190 14.45 19.14 -3.11
N ARG A 191 14.90 17.89 -2.94
CA ARG A 191 16.04 17.33 -3.67
C ARG A 191 15.65 16.83 -5.05
N ALA A 192 16.60 16.80 -5.96
CA ALA A 192 16.44 16.09 -7.23
C ALA A 192 16.41 14.57 -7.02
N THR A 193 15.85 13.81 -7.97
CA THR A 193 15.72 12.34 -7.87
C THR A 193 17.04 11.59 -7.75
N THR A 194 18.14 12.18 -8.21
CA THR A 194 19.51 11.62 -8.16
C THR A 194 20.37 12.20 -7.05
N GLU A 195 19.84 13.10 -6.25
CA GLU A 195 20.57 13.75 -5.15
C GLU A 195 20.44 12.92 -3.87
N ILE A 196 21.58 12.67 -3.20
CA ILE A 196 21.69 11.87 -1.97
C ILE A 196 21.70 12.77 -0.74
#